data_139c42872e5e4972289090e36f73053a
#
_entry.id   139c42872e5e4972289090e36f73053a
#
_cell.length_a   1.000
_cell.length_b   1.000
_cell.length_c   1.000
_cell.angle_alpha   90.00
_cell.angle_beta   90.00
_cell.angle_gamma   90.00
#
_symmetry.space_group_name_H-M   'P 1'
#
loop_
_entity.id
_entity.type
_entity.pdbx_description
1 polymer ?
#
loop_
_entity_poly.entity_id
_entity_poly.type
_entity_poly.pdbx_seq_one_letter_code
_entity_poly.pdbx_strand_id
1 'polypeptide(L)'
;MPKATLVSPPFVDAHFHLDATLSLGTPRLNRSGTLIEGIALWGELKPLLTHEAVLERALRYCDLAVSQGLLAIRSHVDICDDRLLAVEALLEVKRKVAPYLHLELVAFPQDGYFRSPTAATNLERALDRGVEVVGGIPHFERTMADGAASVRALCEIAAARGLRVDLHCDETDDPLSRHIETLVCEAQRLGLNGRVAGSHLTSMHSMDNYYVSKLLPLMAEAGVAAIPNPLINIVLQGRHDTYPKRRGMTRVPELRGAGIPVAFGQDCCMDPWYSLGSADMLDVAHMALHVGQLTSREAMRFCYDAITVNPARIMGLEHYGLDVGCHADLVVLQAKDPIEAIRLRATRLFVVRRGEVIAETPERVAALSIEGRPPKVDPAAYAPRES
;
A
#
# COMPACT_ATOMS: atom_id res chain seq x y z
N MET A 1 -29.79 -6.67 13.25
CA MET A 1 -28.73 -5.89 12.58
C MET A 1 -28.86 -4.42 12.97
N PRO A 2 -27.75 -3.65 13.14
CA PRO A 2 -27.80 -2.22 13.33
C PRO A 2 -28.60 -1.53 12.23
N LYS A 3 -29.17 -0.36 12.53
CA LYS A 3 -30.02 0.39 11.56
C LYS A 3 -29.23 0.90 10.32
N ALA A 4 -27.90 0.89 10.36
CA ALA A 4 -27.05 1.32 9.26
C ALA A 4 -25.91 0.31 9.07
N THR A 5 -26.04 -0.56 8.08
CA THR A 5 -25.01 -1.54 7.69
C THR A 5 -24.69 -1.40 6.21
N LEU A 6 -23.40 -1.28 5.91
CA LEU A 6 -22.86 -1.32 4.57
C LEU A 6 -22.23 -2.69 4.32
N VAL A 7 -22.64 -3.37 3.28
CA VAL A 7 -21.94 -4.54 2.76
C VAL A 7 -20.94 -4.07 1.72
N SER A 8 -19.69 -4.44 1.87
CA SER A 8 -18.55 -4.02 1.04
C SER A 8 -17.75 -5.23 0.56
N PRO A 9 -17.11 -5.16 -0.61
CA PRO A 9 -16.01 -6.09 -0.89
C PRO A 9 -14.92 -5.89 0.17
N PRO A 10 -14.05 -6.89 0.40
CA PRO A 10 -12.95 -6.78 1.36
C PRO A 10 -11.99 -5.64 1.02
N PHE A 11 -11.30 -5.12 2.01
CA PHE A 11 -10.21 -4.18 1.77
C PHE A 11 -9.00 -4.89 1.15
N VAL A 12 -8.24 -4.12 0.37
CA VAL A 12 -7.03 -4.57 -0.32
C VAL A 12 -5.93 -3.55 -0.09
N ASP A 13 -4.77 -4.01 0.35
CA ASP A 13 -3.56 -3.21 0.49
C ASP A 13 -2.58 -3.55 -0.64
N ALA A 14 -2.39 -2.59 -1.54
CA ALA A 14 -1.55 -2.78 -2.73
C ALA A 14 -0.05 -2.56 -2.46
N HIS A 15 0.34 -2.11 -1.25
CA HIS A 15 1.74 -1.82 -0.92
C HIS A 15 1.99 -1.92 0.58
N PHE A 16 2.76 -2.92 0.98
CA PHE A 16 3.12 -3.18 2.37
C PHE A 16 4.50 -3.85 2.52
N HIS A 17 5.04 -3.92 3.76
CA HIS A 17 6.31 -4.56 4.12
C HIS A 17 6.13 -5.54 5.29
N LEU A 18 5.74 -6.79 5.01
CA LEU A 18 5.54 -7.83 6.04
C LEU A 18 6.85 -8.29 6.70
N ASP A 19 7.96 -8.19 6.01
CA ASP A 19 9.27 -8.57 6.56
C ASP A 19 9.73 -7.62 7.68
N ALA A 20 9.37 -6.34 7.60
CA ALA A 20 9.73 -5.32 8.58
C ALA A 20 8.65 -5.09 9.64
N THR A 21 7.38 -5.42 9.36
CA THR A 21 6.25 -5.10 10.24
C THR A 21 6.42 -5.58 11.68
N LEU A 22 5.87 -4.84 12.65
CA LEU A 22 5.88 -5.14 14.09
C LEU A 22 7.30 -5.33 14.68
N SER A 23 8.32 -4.72 14.07
CA SER A 23 9.70 -4.74 14.58
C SER A 23 10.11 -3.45 15.30
N LEU A 24 9.17 -2.55 15.55
CA LEU A 24 9.41 -1.27 16.21
C LEU A 24 10.24 -1.41 17.49
N GLY A 25 11.29 -0.60 17.59
CA GLY A 25 12.20 -0.59 18.75
C GLY A 25 13.33 -1.62 18.68
N THR A 26 13.40 -2.45 17.63
CA THR A 26 14.45 -3.44 17.42
C THR A 26 15.29 -3.09 16.19
N PRO A 27 16.63 -2.95 16.31
CA PRO A 27 17.43 -2.97 17.54
C PRO A 27 17.30 -1.70 18.39
N ARG A 28 16.75 -0.63 17.84
CA ARG A 28 16.52 0.67 18.48
C ARG A 28 15.38 1.43 17.79
N LEU A 29 14.96 2.54 18.36
CA LEU A 29 13.95 3.43 17.74
C LEU A 29 14.60 4.36 16.68
N ASN A 30 13.86 4.67 15.63
CA ASN A 30 14.14 5.78 14.73
C ASN A 30 13.89 7.10 15.48
N ARG A 31 14.96 7.86 15.74
CA ARG A 31 14.91 9.10 16.54
C ARG A 31 14.65 10.35 15.71
N SER A 32 15.14 10.38 14.49
CA SER A 32 14.93 11.52 13.58
C SER A 32 13.59 11.47 12.86
N GLY A 33 12.97 10.29 12.76
CA GLY A 33 11.78 10.05 11.98
C GLY A 33 12.01 10.22 10.46
N THR A 34 13.26 10.09 9.99
CA THR A 34 13.59 10.21 8.57
C THR A 34 13.64 8.87 7.86
N LEU A 35 13.40 8.89 6.55
CA LEU A 35 13.58 7.72 5.67
C LEU A 35 14.99 7.14 5.78
N ILE A 36 16.00 8.00 5.75
CA ILE A 36 17.41 7.58 5.78
C ILE A 36 17.77 6.84 7.07
N GLU A 37 17.28 7.33 8.23
CA GLU A 37 17.50 6.62 9.49
C GLU A 37 16.72 5.30 9.52
N GLY A 38 15.52 5.24 8.94
CA GLY A 38 14.77 3.99 8.79
C GLY A 38 15.53 2.95 7.97
N ILE A 39 16.12 3.34 6.85
CA ILE A 39 16.97 2.47 6.01
C ILE A 39 18.20 2.00 6.80
N ALA A 40 18.87 2.89 7.53
CA ALA A 40 20.03 2.51 8.36
C ALA A 40 19.63 1.51 9.45
N LEU A 41 18.51 1.74 10.12
CA LEU A 41 17.94 0.84 11.13
C LEU A 41 17.62 -0.54 10.57
N TRP A 42 17.04 -0.59 9.37
CA TRP A 42 16.79 -1.86 8.67
C TRP A 42 18.09 -2.60 8.39
N GLY A 43 19.14 -1.88 7.96
CA GLY A 43 20.48 -2.44 7.79
C GLY A 43 21.07 -3.01 9.10
N GLU A 44 20.80 -2.38 10.25
CA GLU A 44 21.20 -2.89 11.58
C GLU A 44 20.36 -4.11 11.99
N LEU A 45 19.07 -4.14 11.66
CA LEU A 45 18.15 -5.23 12.01
C LEU A 45 18.35 -6.47 11.14
N LYS A 46 18.59 -6.29 9.84
CA LYS A 46 18.69 -7.36 8.83
C LYS A 46 19.58 -8.53 9.26
N PRO A 47 20.82 -8.33 9.77
CA PRO A 47 21.67 -9.42 10.24
C PRO A 47 21.11 -10.18 11.44
N LEU A 48 20.24 -9.56 12.23
CA LEU A 48 19.64 -10.12 13.44
C LEU A 48 18.35 -10.89 13.18
N LEU A 49 17.82 -10.83 11.95
CA LEU A 49 16.58 -11.53 11.59
C LEU A 49 16.75 -13.04 11.69
N THR A 50 15.73 -13.69 12.26
CA THR A 50 15.55 -15.13 12.21
C THR A 50 14.26 -15.46 11.45
N HIS A 51 14.19 -16.64 10.84
CA HIS A 51 13.02 -17.09 10.11
C HIS A 51 11.76 -17.07 11.01
N GLU A 52 11.89 -17.58 12.24
CA GLU A 52 10.81 -17.65 13.21
C GLU A 52 10.29 -16.27 13.61
N ALA A 53 11.19 -15.30 13.81
CA ALA A 53 10.80 -13.93 14.20
C ALA A 53 10.06 -13.22 13.06
N VAL A 54 10.48 -13.37 11.82
CA VAL A 54 9.77 -12.81 10.66
C VAL A 54 8.42 -13.50 10.48
N LEU A 55 8.40 -14.83 10.53
CA LEU A 55 7.17 -15.63 10.41
C LEU A 55 6.13 -15.22 11.47
N GLU A 56 6.53 -15.14 12.73
CA GLU A 56 5.64 -14.78 13.84
C GLU A 56 5.05 -13.37 13.66
N ARG A 57 5.88 -12.35 13.41
CA ARG A 57 5.42 -10.97 13.24
C ARG A 57 4.47 -10.85 12.03
N ALA A 58 4.80 -11.45 10.90
CA ALA A 58 3.99 -11.42 9.71
C ALA A 58 2.63 -12.11 9.90
N LEU A 59 2.59 -13.26 10.57
CA LEU A 59 1.31 -13.92 10.91
C LEU A 59 0.45 -13.07 11.85
N ARG A 60 1.04 -12.48 12.90
CA ARG A 60 0.33 -11.57 13.81
C ARG A 60 -0.24 -10.36 13.10
N TYR A 61 0.49 -9.81 12.13
CA TYR A 61 -0.04 -8.73 11.30
C TYR A 61 -1.18 -9.21 10.39
N CYS A 62 -1.08 -10.40 9.78
CA CYS A 62 -2.17 -10.97 9.00
C CYS A 62 -3.45 -11.18 9.83
N ASP A 63 -3.32 -11.61 11.09
CA ASP A 63 -4.47 -11.74 11.99
C ASP A 63 -5.12 -10.37 12.28
N LEU A 64 -4.28 -9.34 12.52
CA LEU A 64 -4.76 -7.97 12.68
C LEU A 64 -5.46 -7.48 11.40
N ALA A 65 -4.87 -7.69 10.23
CA ALA A 65 -5.41 -7.31 8.93
C ALA A 65 -6.79 -7.93 8.68
N VAL A 66 -6.93 -9.23 8.93
CA VAL A 66 -8.22 -9.93 8.80
C VAL A 66 -9.27 -9.32 9.73
N SER A 67 -8.93 -8.99 10.97
CA SER A 67 -9.85 -8.35 11.91
C SER A 67 -10.33 -6.98 11.41
N GLN A 68 -9.53 -6.32 10.57
CA GLN A 68 -9.87 -5.04 9.93
C GLN A 68 -10.54 -5.21 8.56
N GLY A 69 -10.85 -6.45 8.14
CA GLY A 69 -11.48 -6.73 6.85
C GLY A 69 -10.55 -6.61 5.65
N LEU A 70 -9.24 -6.57 5.88
CA LEU A 70 -8.20 -6.57 4.86
C LEU A 70 -7.89 -8.03 4.48
N LEU A 71 -8.31 -8.46 3.28
CA LEU A 71 -8.20 -9.85 2.85
C LEU A 71 -7.28 -10.07 1.64
N ALA A 72 -6.60 -9.02 1.16
CA ALA A 72 -5.56 -9.13 0.15
C ALA A 72 -4.45 -8.10 0.41
N ILE A 73 -3.21 -8.54 0.37
CA ILE A 73 -2.02 -7.72 0.62
C ILE A 73 -0.97 -8.02 -0.45
N ARG A 74 -0.40 -6.96 -1.06
CA ARG A 74 0.86 -7.03 -1.79
C ARG A 74 1.97 -6.57 -0.87
N SER A 75 2.93 -7.45 -0.58
CA SER A 75 4.04 -7.15 0.31
C SER A 75 5.39 -7.19 -0.41
N HIS A 76 6.13 -6.11 -0.31
CA HIS A 76 7.52 -6.06 -0.69
C HIS A 76 8.36 -6.83 0.33
N VAL A 77 9.31 -7.64 -0.14
CA VAL A 77 10.25 -8.39 0.71
C VAL A 77 11.67 -8.10 0.27
N ASP A 78 12.50 -7.68 1.21
CA ASP A 78 13.91 -7.36 0.95
C ASP A 78 14.70 -8.59 0.51
N ILE A 79 15.34 -8.49 -0.66
CA ILE A 79 16.19 -9.53 -1.25
C ILE A 79 17.69 -9.23 -1.10
N CYS A 80 18.08 -8.15 -0.43
CA CYS A 80 19.48 -7.77 -0.26
C CYS A 80 20.18 -8.55 0.89
N ASP A 81 19.49 -9.50 1.50
CA ASP A 81 20.08 -10.50 2.40
C ASP A 81 20.35 -11.78 1.62
N ASP A 82 21.62 -12.17 1.49
CA ASP A 82 22.03 -13.35 0.72
C ASP A 82 21.46 -14.68 1.24
N ARG A 83 21.01 -14.71 2.50
CA ARG A 83 20.29 -15.83 3.09
C ARG A 83 18.89 -15.99 2.49
N LEU A 84 18.31 -14.90 1.94
CA LEU A 84 16.91 -14.78 1.53
C LEU A 84 15.94 -15.22 2.64
N LEU A 85 16.31 -14.97 3.89
CA LEU A 85 15.61 -15.45 5.08
C LEU A 85 14.17 -14.90 5.13
N ALA A 86 13.98 -13.60 4.88
CA ALA A 86 12.66 -12.99 4.85
C ALA A 86 11.81 -13.55 3.71
N VAL A 87 12.40 -13.82 2.55
CA VAL A 87 11.69 -14.42 1.39
C VAL A 87 11.14 -15.80 1.79
N GLU A 88 11.97 -16.67 2.37
CA GLU A 88 11.55 -18.01 2.80
C GLU A 88 10.43 -17.94 3.86
N ALA A 89 10.59 -17.05 4.85
CA ALA A 89 9.58 -16.85 5.89
C ALA A 89 8.24 -16.37 5.32
N LEU A 90 8.27 -15.37 4.41
CA LEU A 90 7.03 -14.85 3.83
C LEU A 90 6.38 -15.79 2.81
N LEU A 91 7.14 -16.65 2.13
CA LEU A 91 6.58 -17.75 1.34
C LEU A 91 5.88 -18.78 2.24
N GLU A 92 6.40 -19.01 3.46
CA GLU A 92 5.70 -19.85 4.44
C GLU A 92 4.44 -19.16 4.97
N VAL A 93 4.50 -17.85 5.31
CA VAL A 93 3.32 -17.06 5.68
C VAL A 93 2.25 -17.20 4.61
N LYS A 94 2.61 -16.95 3.34
CA LYS A 94 1.70 -17.04 2.19
C LYS A 94 0.93 -18.36 2.15
N ARG A 95 1.63 -19.49 2.33
CA ARG A 95 0.98 -20.82 2.38
C ARG A 95 0.03 -20.95 3.57
N LYS A 96 0.42 -20.44 4.74
CA LYS A 96 -0.38 -20.54 5.98
C LYS A 96 -1.65 -19.68 5.92
N VAL A 97 -1.56 -18.47 5.35
CA VAL A 97 -2.70 -17.54 5.30
C VAL A 97 -3.61 -17.74 4.10
N ALA A 98 -3.20 -18.52 3.09
CA ALA A 98 -3.94 -18.74 1.85
C ALA A 98 -5.44 -19.09 2.03
N PRO A 99 -5.87 -19.83 3.07
CA PRO A 99 -7.29 -20.10 3.29
C PRO A 99 -8.13 -18.84 3.55
N TYR A 100 -7.55 -17.80 4.17
CA TYR A 100 -8.30 -16.63 4.65
C TYR A 100 -7.80 -15.28 4.15
N LEU A 101 -6.56 -15.19 3.62
CA LEU A 101 -5.96 -13.96 3.11
C LEU A 101 -5.16 -14.24 1.84
N HIS A 102 -5.32 -13.39 0.82
CA HIS A 102 -4.48 -13.42 -0.37
C HIS A 102 -3.19 -12.62 -0.11
N LEU A 103 -2.03 -13.25 -0.24
CA LEU A 103 -0.73 -12.59 -0.12
C LEU A 103 0.04 -12.72 -1.44
N GLU A 104 0.37 -11.58 -2.05
CA GLU A 104 1.23 -11.46 -3.22
C GLU A 104 2.58 -10.86 -2.76
N LEU A 105 3.70 -11.45 -3.20
CA LEU A 105 5.04 -11.01 -2.80
C LEU A 105 5.76 -10.32 -3.94
N VAL A 106 6.49 -9.24 -3.59
CA VAL A 106 7.33 -8.46 -4.51
C VAL A 106 8.79 -8.65 -4.11
N ALA A 107 9.64 -9.13 -5.02
CA ALA A 107 11.08 -9.22 -4.80
C ALA A 107 11.70 -7.82 -4.83
N PHE A 108 12.04 -7.27 -3.67
CA PHE A 108 12.39 -5.87 -3.48
C PHE A 108 13.86 -5.69 -3.11
N PRO A 109 14.70 -5.13 -3.99
CA PRO A 109 16.10 -4.81 -3.67
C PRO A 109 16.18 -3.51 -2.83
N GLN A 110 15.90 -3.59 -1.53
CA GLN A 110 15.81 -2.46 -0.59
C GLN A 110 17.05 -1.56 -0.61
N ASP A 111 18.23 -2.14 -0.81
CA ASP A 111 19.50 -1.39 -0.80
C ASP A 111 19.89 -0.88 -2.21
N GLY A 112 18.98 -0.99 -3.20
CA GLY A 112 19.21 -0.68 -4.60
C GLY A 112 19.64 -1.88 -5.43
N TYR A 113 19.20 -1.95 -6.70
CA TYR A 113 19.48 -3.08 -7.58
C TYR A 113 20.95 -3.12 -8.01
N PHE A 114 21.54 -1.96 -8.33
CA PHE A 114 22.97 -1.85 -8.67
C PHE A 114 23.85 -1.48 -7.47
N ARG A 115 23.29 -0.87 -6.42
CA ARG A 115 24.06 -0.57 -5.21
C ARG A 115 24.40 -1.81 -4.42
N SER A 116 23.50 -2.79 -4.34
CA SER A 116 23.75 -4.06 -3.68
C SER A 116 24.47 -5.00 -4.65
N PRO A 117 25.64 -5.54 -4.27
CA PRO A 117 26.45 -6.39 -5.16
C PRO A 117 25.77 -7.73 -5.50
N THR A 118 24.81 -8.17 -4.70
CA THR A 118 24.14 -9.46 -4.85
C THR A 118 22.68 -9.36 -5.25
N ALA A 119 22.11 -8.14 -5.33
CA ALA A 119 20.69 -7.94 -5.59
C ALA A 119 20.21 -8.60 -6.90
N ALA A 120 20.98 -8.50 -7.99
CA ALA A 120 20.62 -9.12 -9.26
C ALA A 120 20.51 -10.65 -9.14
N THR A 121 21.48 -11.29 -8.51
CA THR A 121 21.45 -12.75 -8.27
C THR A 121 20.32 -13.14 -7.31
N ASN A 122 20.11 -12.36 -6.26
CA ASN A 122 19.09 -12.63 -5.26
C ASN A 122 17.69 -12.41 -5.80
N LEU A 123 17.50 -11.44 -6.71
CA LEU A 123 16.23 -11.22 -7.40
C LEU A 123 15.82 -12.49 -8.17
N GLU A 124 16.71 -13.01 -9.01
CA GLU A 124 16.45 -14.24 -9.76
C GLU A 124 16.15 -15.42 -8.82
N ARG A 125 16.93 -15.58 -7.76
CA ARG A 125 16.72 -16.63 -6.73
C ARG A 125 15.37 -16.49 -6.03
N ALA A 126 14.89 -15.27 -5.74
CA ALA A 126 13.60 -15.03 -5.11
C ALA A 126 12.45 -15.35 -6.08
N LEU A 127 12.56 -14.92 -7.34
CA LEU A 127 11.58 -15.22 -8.38
C LEU A 127 11.50 -16.74 -8.66
N ASP A 128 12.62 -17.44 -8.69
CA ASP A 128 12.65 -18.90 -8.86
C ASP A 128 12.02 -19.66 -7.68
N ARG A 129 11.94 -19.04 -6.48
CA ARG A 129 11.24 -19.59 -5.31
C ARG A 129 9.74 -19.33 -5.33
N GLY A 130 9.24 -18.54 -6.26
CA GLY A 130 7.81 -18.25 -6.42
C GLY A 130 7.34 -16.89 -5.88
N VAL A 131 8.26 -15.93 -5.75
CA VAL A 131 7.86 -14.52 -5.64
C VAL A 131 7.34 -14.04 -6.98
N GLU A 132 6.23 -13.29 -7.01
CA GLU A 132 5.44 -13.11 -8.24
C GLU A 132 5.57 -11.75 -8.90
N VAL A 133 6.16 -10.76 -8.23
CA VAL A 133 6.27 -9.39 -8.72
C VAL A 133 7.71 -8.92 -8.62
N VAL A 134 8.18 -8.22 -9.64
CA VAL A 134 9.51 -7.60 -9.66
C VAL A 134 9.43 -6.21 -9.02
N GLY A 135 10.19 -5.99 -7.96
CA GLY A 135 10.33 -4.73 -7.25
C GLY A 135 11.60 -3.97 -7.60
N GLY A 136 11.71 -2.74 -7.11
CA GLY A 136 12.89 -1.89 -7.26
C GLY A 136 12.76 -0.57 -6.54
N ILE A 137 13.88 0.16 -6.40
CA ILE A 137 13.97 1.47 -5.73
C ILE A 137 14.92 2.39 -6.49
N PRO A 138 14.53 2.84 -7.71
CA PRO A 138 15.46 3.53 -8.61
C PRO A 138 15.99 4.86 -8.06
N HIS A 139 15.22 5.58 -7.27
CA HIS A 139 15.65 6.84 -6.65
C HIS A 139 16.71 6.66 -5.53
N PHE A 140 16.93 5.44 -5.08
CA PHE A 140 17.96 5.10 -4.08
C PHE A 140 19.26 4.58 -4.72
N GLU A 141 19.31 4.44 -6.04
CA GLU A 141 20.56 4.14 -6.76
C GLU A 141 21.55 5.31 -6.61
N ARG A 142 22.82 5.10 -6.95
CA ARG A 142 23.88 6.10 -6.74
C ARG A 142 23.72 7.34 -7.62
N THR A 143 23.21 7.17 -8.82
CA THR A 143 22.97 8.26 -9.78
C THR A 143 21.61 8.11 -10.44
N MET A 144 21.07 9.21 -11.00
CA MET A 144 19.84 9.16 -11.81
C MET A 144 19.99 8.24 -13.03
N ALA A 145 21.18 8.14 -13.58
CA ALA A 145 21.46 7.22 -14.69
C ALA A 145 21.39 5.75 -14.26
N ASP A 146 21.93 5.40 -13.10
CA ASP A 146 21.83 4.07 -12.51
C ASP A 146 20.37 3.74 -12.17
N GLY A 147 19.62 4.70 -11.62
CA GLY A 147 18.18 4.55 -11.36
C GLY A 147 17.40 4.23 -12.64
N ALA A 148 17.62 4.97 -13.72
CA ALA A 148 16.99 4.70 -15.00
C ALA A 148 17.44 3.35 -15.59
N ALA A 149 18.70 2.96 -15.40
CA ALA A 149 19.21 1.67 -15.83
C ALA A 149 18.60 0.52 -15.01
N SER A 150 18.41 0.68 -13.70
CA SER A 150 17.74 -0.32 -12.85
C SER A 150 16.30 -0.55 -13.27
N VAL A 151 15.55 0.52 -13.59
CA VAL A 151 14.18 0.40 -14.12
C VAL A 151 14.15 -0.44 -15.38
N ARG A 152 15.07 -0.19 -16.33
CA ARG A 152 15.14 -0.98 -17.59
C ARG A 152 15.40 -2.45 -17.34
N ALA A 153 16.43 -2.77 -16.52
CA ALA A 153 16.80 -4.14 -16.20
C ALA A 153 15.65 -4.90 -15.53
N LEU A 154 14.98 -4.26 -14.54
CA LEU A 154 13.87 -4.87 -13.80
C LEU A 154 12.64 -5.11 -14.70
N CYS A 155 12.31 -4.15 -15.57
CA CYS A 155 11.23 -4.33 -16.54
C CYS A 155 11.55 -5.45 -17.56
N GLU A 156 12.79 -5.57 -18.02
CA GLU A 156 13.22 -6.65 -18.92
C GLU A 156 13.10 -8.04 -18.26
N ILE A 157 13.51 -8.16 -16.99
CA ILE A 157 13.33 -9.40 -16.21
C ILE A 157 11.85 -9.75 -16.09
N ALA A 158 11.02 -8.78 -15.73
CA ALA A 158 9.59 -8.99 -15.58
C ALA A 158 8.94 -9.41 -16.91
N ALA A 159 9.29 -8.75 -18.02
CA ALA A 159 8.79 -9.08 -19.35
C ALA A 159 9.19 -10.50 -19.78
N ALA A 160 10.46 -10.87 -19.59
CA ALA A 160 10.97 -12.20 -19.94
C ALA A 160 10.27 -13.33 -19.15
N ARG A 161 9.86 -13.06 -17.91
CA ARG A 161 9.18 -14.03 -17.02
C ARG A 161 7.64 -13.91 -17.04
N GLY A 162 7.06 -12.94 -17.76
CA GLY A 162 5.62 -12.70 -17.78
C GLY A 162 5.06 -12.14 -16.48
N LEU A 163 5.90 -11.52 -15.63
CA LEU A 163 5.55 -11.02 -14.30
C LEU A 163 5.06 -9.57 -14.33
N ARG A 164 4.51 -9.11 -13.19
CA ARG A 164 4.21 -7.70 -12.91
C ARG A 164 5.43 -6.97 -12.38
N VAL A 165 5.37 -5.64 -12.41
CA VAL A 165 6.37 -4.74 -11.83
C VAL A 165 5.70 -3.80 -10.84
N ASP A 166 6.30 -3.63 -9.66
CA ASP A 166 5.89 -2.63 -8.67
C ASP A 166 7.14 -2.01 -8.03
N LEU A 167 7.45 -0.78 -8.41
CA LEU A 167 8.65 -0.08 -7.95
C LEU A 167 8.31 0.96 -6.89
N HIS A 168 9.12 1.05 -5.81
CA HIS A 168 9.22 2.26 -5.00
C HIS A 168 9.79 3.35 -5.92
N CYS A 169 8.90 4.06 -6.60
CA CYS A 169 9.28 4.96 -7.67
C CYS A 169 9.24 6.40 -7.19
N ASP A 170 10.40 7.07 -7.24
CA ASP A 170 10.52 8.49 -6.95
C ASP A 170 9.95 8.90 -5.57
N GLU A 171 10.25 8.10 -4.53
CA GLU A 171 9.90 8.41 -3.13
C GLU A 171 10.90 9.44 -2.56
N THR A 172 10.81 10.65 -3.05
CA THR A 172 11.70 11.76 -2.70
C THR A 172 11.01 13.10 -2.93
N ASP A 173 11.53 14.14 -2.28
CA ASP A 173 11.11 15.53 -2.50
C ASP A 173 11.79 16.18 -3.72
N ASP A 174 12.77 15.52 -4.35
CA ASP A 174 13.51 16.05 -5.50
C ASP A 174 12.65 15.99 -6.78
N PRO A 175 12.27 17.14 -7.37
CA PRO A 175 11.48 17.17 -8.61
C PRO A 175 12.23 16.64 -9.85
N LEU A 176 13.54 16.43 -9.75
CA LEU A 176 14.36 15.86 -10.83
C LEU A 176 14.42 14.33 -10.76
N SER A 177 13.94 13.71 -9.67
CA SER A 177 13.71 12.27 -9.63
C SER A 177 12.50 11.94 -10.51
N ARG A 178 12.75 11.38 -11.70
CA ARG A 178 11.78 11.18 -12.78
C ARG A 178 11.85 9.77 -13.36
N HIS A 179 12.13 8.79 -12.53
CA HIS A 179 12.22 7.38 -12.96
C HIS A 179 10.87 6.84 -13.43
N ILE A 180 9.77 7.45 -12.99
CA ILE A 180 8.43 7.18 -13.52
C ILE A 180 8.37 7.37 -15.05
N GLU A 181 9.07 8.37 -15.61
CA GLU A 181 9.14 8.56 -17.07
C GLU A 181 9.82 7.36 -17.74
N THR A 182 10.92 6.85 -17.17
CA THR A 182 11.58 5.64 -17.65
C THR A 182 10.67 4.42 -17.54
N LEU A 183 9.99 4.27 -16.39
CA LEU A 183 9.07 3.15 -16.13
C LEU A 183 7.94 3.10 -17.17
N VAL A 184 7.35 4.23 -17.49
CA VAL A 184 6.31 4.36 -18.51
C VAL A 184 6.84 3.96 -19.91
N CYS A 185 8.02 4.46 -20.29
CA CYS A 185 8.62 4.11 -21.57
C CYS A 185 8.94 2.62 -21.70
N GLU A 186 9.46 2.01 -20.62
CA GLU A 186 9.76 0.58 -20.59
C GLU A 186 8.49 -0.27 -20.60
N ALA A 187 7.43 0.16 -19.91
CA ALA A 187 6.14 -0.52 -19.95
C ALA A 187 5.58 -0.61 -21.37
N GLN A 188 5.65 0.49 -22.13
CA GLN A 188 5.24 0.50 -23.53
C GLN A 188 6.17 -0.34 -24.41
N ARG A 189 7.49 -0.13 -24.29
CA ARG A 189 8.50 -0.84 -25.11
C ARG A 189 8.40 -2.35 -24.98
N LEU A 190 8.10 -2.85 -23.79
CA LEU A 190 8.09 -4.28 -23.45
C LEU A 190 6.69 -4.91 -23.44
N GLY A 191 5.65 -4.15 -23.77
CA GLY A 191 4.27 -4.64 -23.75
C GLY A 191 3.78 -5.01 -22.35
N LEU A 192 4.23 -4.30 -21.31
CA LEU A 192 3.83 -4.50 -19.92
C LEU A 192 2.60 -3.66 -19.52
N ASN A 193 1.87 -3.11 -20.50
CA ASN A 193 0.70 -2.25 -20.26
C ASN A 193 -0.28 -2.89 -19.25
N GLY A 194 -0.66 -2.13 -18.22
CA GLY A 194 -1.56 -2.62 -17.16
C GLY A 194 -0.95 -3.61 -16.17
N ARG A 195 0.35 -3.93 -16.29
CA ARG A 195 1.08 -4.82 -15.37
C ARG A 195 2.17 -4.11 -14.56
N VAL A 196 2.21 -2.78 -14.60
CA VAL A 196 3.25 -1.95 -13.99
C VAL A 196 2.63 -0.95 -13.04
N ALA A 197 3.21 -0.82 -11.85
CA ALA A 197 2.87 0.18 -10.87
C ALA A 197 4.10 0.97 -10.42
N GLY A 198 3.91 2.28 -10.20
CA GLY A 198 4.83 3.14 -9.47
C GLY A 198 4.24 3.43 -8.10
N SER A 199 4.88 2.93 -7.06
CA SER A 199 4.49 3.21 -5.68
C SER A 199 5.12 4.51 -5.19
N HIS A 200 4.45 5.22 -4.27
CA HIS A 200 4.78 6.54 -3.70
C HIS A 200 4.63 7.70 -4.70
N LEU A 201 5.49 7.80 -5.70
CA LEU A 201 5.53 8.89 -6.69
C LEU A 201 5.56 10.29 -6.06
N THR A 202 6.18 10.44 -4.90
CA THR A 202 6.12 11.68 -4.12
C THR A 202 6.83 12.85 -4.79
N SER A 203 7.88 12.60 -5.61
CA SER A 203 8.55 13.66 -6.36
C SER A 203 7.60 14.46 -7.27
N MET A 204 6.49 13.83 -7.73
CA MET A 204 5.50 14.49 -8.58
C MET A 204 4.88 15.74 -7.94
N HIS A 205 4.76 15.81 -6.61
CA HIS A 205 4.21 17.00 -5.96
C HIS A 205 5.11 18.24 -6.11
N SER A 206 6.40 18.03 -6.35
CA SER A 206 7.41 19.09 -6.54
C SER A 206 7.73 19.34 -8.01
N MET A 207 7.27 18.49 -8.94
CA MET A 207 7.52 18.65 -10.35
C MET A 207 6.81 19.88 -10.92
N ASP A 208 7.41 20.48 -11.94
CA ASP A 208 6.82 21.57 -12.70
C ASP A 208 5.52 21.15 -13.39
N ASN A 209 4.52 22.03 -13.41
CA ASN A 209 3.20 21.74 -13.96
C ASN A 209 3.23 21.44 -15.46
N TYR A 210 4.13 22.09 -16.22
CA TYR A 210 4.28 21.80 -17.65
C TYR A 210 4.82 20.40 -17.87
N TYR A 211 5.84 19.97 -17.10
CA TYR A 211 6.35 18.61 -17.17
C TYR A 211 5.28 17.57 -16.83
N VAL A 212 4.53 17.80 -15.75
CA VAL A 212 3.44 16.90 -15.32
C VAL A 212 2.36 16.80 -16.40
N SER A 213 2.01 17.90 -17.08
CA SER A 213 1.02 17.88 -18.19
C SER A 213 1.45 17.00 -19.36
N LYS A 214 2.75 16.81 -19.55
CA LYS A 214 3.33 15.86 -20.53
C LYS A 214 3.35 14.42 -19.99
N LEU A 215 3.68 14.23 -18.71
CA LEU A 215 3.85 12.92 -18.09
C LEU A 215 2.52 12.16 -17.94
N LEU A 216 1.46 12.85 -17.51
CA LEU A 216 0.16 12.21 -17.26
C LEU A 216 -0.42 11.47 -18.47
N PRO A 217 -0.46 12.05 -19.69
CA PRO A 217 -0.89 11.32 -20.88
C PRO A 217 -0.06 10.06 -21.17
N LEU A 218 1.26 10.12 -20.97
CA LEU A 218 2.14 8.96 -21.17
C LEU A 218 1.84 7.85 -20.17
N MET A 219 1.61 8.19 -18.88
CA MET A 219 1.22 7.22 -17.86
C MET A 219 -0.12 6.55 -18.20
N ALA A 220 -1.10 7.33 -18.64
CA ALA A 220 -2.41 6.83 -19.00
C ALA A 220 -2.34 5.90 -20.22
N GLU A 221 -1.59 6.28 -21.27
CA GLU A 221 -1.37 5.48 -22.48
C GLU A 221 -0.67 4.15 -22.17
N ALA A 222 0.34 4.16 -21.30
CA ALA A 222 1.04 2.96 -20.87
C ALA A 222 0.22 2.10 -19.87
N GLY A 223 -0.86 2.62 -19.32
CA GLY A 223 -1.65 1.94 -18.29
C GLY A 223 -0.86 1.69 -17.00
N VAL A 224 0.11 2.56 -16.67
CA VAL A 224 0.91 2.47 -15.45
C VAL A 224 0.07 2.94 -14.27
N ALA A 225 -0.06 2.11 -13.24
CA ALA A 225 -0.78 2.45 -12.02
C ALA A 225 0.07 3.29 -11.06
N ALA A 226 -0.58 4.09 -10.22
CA ALA A 226 0.03 4.84 -9.12
C ALA A 226 -0.46 4.28 -7.78
N ILE A 227 0.48 4.01 -6.85
CA ILE A 227 0.15 3.52 -5.50
C ILE A 227 0.75 4.47 -4.46
N PRO A 228 0.12 5.63 -4.20
CA PRO A 228 0.52 6.49 -3.09
C PRO A 228 0.21 5.85 -1.74
N ASN A 229 1.10 6.10 -0.77
CA ASN A 229 1.05 5.55 0.60
C ASN A 229 0.87 6.71 1.59
N PRO A 230 -0.35 7.23 1.79
CA PRO A 230 -0.58 8.53 2.43
C PRO A 230 -0.06 8.62 3.86
N LEU A 231 -0.17 7.57 4.67
CA LEU A 231 0.27 7.57 6.07
C LEU A 231 1.78 7.74 6.19
N ILE A 232 2.55 7.05 5.35
CA ILE A 232 4.01 7.10 5.38
C ILE A 232 4.56 8.31 4.62
N ASN A 233 4.00 8.64 3.46
CA ASN A 233 4.52 9.72 2.63
C ASN A 233 4.50 11.08 3.35
N ILE A 234 3.42 11.41 4.08
CA ILE A 234 3.33 12.69 4.81
C ILE A 234 4.27 12.73 6.03
N VAL A 235 4.71 11.59 6.54
CA VAL A 235 5.66 11.50 7.65
C VAL A 235 7.11 11.63 7.15
N LEU A 236 7.44 11.01 6.03
CA LEU A 236 8.80 10.93 5.52
C LEU A 236 9.19 12.11 4.61
N GLN A 237 8.23 12.68 3.85
CA GLN A 237 8.50 13.77 2.91
C GLN A 237 8.46 15.15 3.59
N GLY A 238 9.00 16.18 2.92
CA GLY A 238 9.06 17.57 3.42
C GLY A 238 9.97 17.76 4.63
N ARG A 239 10.88 16.83 4.91
CA ARG A 239 11.78 16.92 6.08
C ARG A 239 12.81 18.01 5.97
N HIS A 240 13.21 18.37 4.75
CA HIS A 240 14.14 19.48 4.47
C HIS A 240 13.45 20.84 4.28
N ASP A 241 12.10 20.85 4.24
CA ASP A 241 11.35 22.10 4.13
C ASP A 241 11.38 22.88 5.46
N THR A 242 11.45 24.21 5.35
CA THR A 242 11.18 25.10 6.47
C THR A 242 9.66 25.40 6.54
N TYR A 243 9.23 26.57 6.11
CA TYR A 243 7.80 26.91 5.99
C TYR A 243 7.58 27.73 4.71
N PRO A 244 6.49 27.47 3.94
CA PRO A 244 5.49 26.42 4.16
C PRO A 244 6.05 25.02 3.86
N LYS A 245 5.65 24.01 4.66
CA LYS A 245 5.97 22.62 4.38
C LYS A 245 5.06 22.06 3.29
N ARG A 246 5.63 21.28 2.36
CA ARG A 246 4.84 20.54 1.38
C ARG A 246 4.11 19.38 2.04
N ARG A 247 3.06 18.87 1.39
CA ARG A 247 2.22 17.81 1.94
C ARG A 247 2.80 16.40 1.81
N GLY A 248 3.85 16.22 1.01
CA GLY A 248 4.51 14.93 0.83
C GLY A 248 3.72 13.87 0.07
N MET A 249 2.64 14.23 -0.61
CA MET A 249 1.74 13.31 -1.31
C MET A 249 1.80 13.57 -2.81
N THR A 250 1.81 12.51 -3.63
CA THR A 250 1.72 12.64 -5.10
C THR A 250 0.42 13.31 -5.55
N ARG A 251 0.31 13.66 -6.83
CA ARG A 251 -0.78 14.43 -7.44
C ARG A 251 -2.04 13.58 -7.71
N VAL A 252 -2.65 13.02 -6.68
CA VAL A 252 -3.81 12.11 -6.80
C VAL A 252 -4.98 12.72 -7.60
N PRO A 253 -5.37 14.02 -7.41
CA PRO A 253 -6.44 14.61 -8.21
C PRO A 253 -6.15 14.60 -9.71
N GLU A 254 -4.92 14.95 -10.11
CA GLU A 254 -4.50 15.01 -11.51
C GLU A 254 -4.34 13.62 -12.11
N LEU A 255 -3.75 12.66 -11.38
CA LEU A 255 -3.65 11.25 -11.78
C LEU A 255 -5.03 10.66 -12.07
N ARG A 256 -5.98 10.84 -11.14
CA ARG A 256 -7.37 10.43 -11.32
C ARG A 256 -8.04 11.12 -12.51
N GLY A 257 -7.85 12.44 -12.65
CA GLY A 257 -8.41 13.24 -13.75
C GLY A 257 -7.90 12.79 -15.12
N ALA A 258 -6.68 12.26 -15.18
CA ALA A 258 -6.10 11.68 -16.39
C ALA A 258 -6.51 10.22 -16.65
N GLY A 259 -7.35 9.62 -15.79
CA GLY A 259 -7.80 8.23 -15.94
C GLY A 259 -6.74 7.18 -15.56
N ILE A 260 -5.67 7.59 -14.86
CA ILE A 260 -4.62 6.69 -14.39
C ILE A 260 -5.18 5.86 -13.22
N PRO A 261 -4.99 4.52 -13.19
CA PRO A 261 -5.39 3.70 -12.06
C PRO A 261 -4.64 4.11 -10.79
N VAL A 262 -5.39 4.43 -9.72
CA VAL A 262 -4.80 4.81 -8.43
C VAL A 262 -5.35 3.91 -7.34
N ALA A 263 -4.46 3.33 -6.53
CA ALA A 263 -4.77 2.64 -5.29
C ALA A 263 -3.99 3.26 -4.14
N PHE A 264 -4.43 3.04 -2.90
CA PHE A 264 -3.69 3.44 -1.72
C PHE A 264 -3.11 2.22 -1.01
N GLY A 265 -1.87 2.36 -0.52
CA GLY A 265 -1.23 1.39 0.35
C GLY A 265 -1.02 1.93 1.76
N GLN A 266 -0.89 1.02 2.73
CA GLN A 266 -0.53 1.37 4.10
C GLN A 266 0.98 1.52 4.26
N ASP A 267 1.75 0.71 3.52
CA ASP A 267 3.21 0.64 3.50
C ASP A 267 3.81 0.01 4.77
N CYS A 268 3.69 0.70 5.90
CA CYS A 268 4.39 0.40 7.15
C CYS A 268 3.44 0.27 8.34
N CYS A 269 3.82 -0.59 9.32
CA CYS A 269 3.11 -0.72 10.58
C CYS A 269 4.07 -1.14 11.70
N MET A 270 4.32 -0.22 12.66
CA MET A 270 5.17 -0.47 13.82
C MET A 270 6.54 -1.06 13.42
N ASP A 271 7.24 -0.38 12.54
CA ASP A 271 8.50 -0.78 11.95
C ASP A 271 9.57 0.34 12.01
N PRO A 272 10.77 0.19 11.39
CA PRO A 272 11.83 1.19 11.42
C PRO A 272 11.45 2.56 10.83
N TRP A 273 10.48 2.63 9.93
CA TRP A 273 10.08 3.86 9.25
C TRP A 273 8.84 4.53 9.86
N TYR A 274 7.94 3.71 10.44
CA TYR A 274 6.65 4.19 10.92
C TYR A 274 6.21 3.52 12.22
N SER A 275 6.15 4.30 13.29
CA SER A 275 5.83 3.80 14.64
C SER A 275 4.34 3.55 14.89
N LEU A 276 3.48 3.87 13.93
CA LEU A 276 2.02 3.75 14.02
C LEU A 276 1.52 2.66 13.06
N GLY A 277 0.24 2.69 12.75
CA GLY A 277 -0.40 1.73 11.85
C GLY A 277 -1.26 0.71 12.60
N SER A 278 -2.29 0.22 11.93
CA SER A 278 -3.30 -0.63 12.54
C SER A 278 -3.94 -1.63 11.56
N ALA A 279 -3.35 -1.82 10.38
CA ALA A 279 -3.92 -2.60 9.27
C ALA A 279 -5.31 -2.08 8.82
N ASP A 280 -5.65 -0.84 9.16
CA ASP A 280 -6.95 -0.23 8.83
C ASP A 280 -6.89 0.60 7.55
N MET A 281 -7.37 0.04 6.43
CA MET A 281 -7.41 0.75 5.16
C MET A 281 -8.37 1.96 5.16
N LEU A 282 -9.34 2.03 6.10
CA LEU A 282 -10.15 3.24 6.26
C LEU A 282 -9.35 4.41 6.83
N ASP A 283 -8.33 4.15 7.67
CA ASP A 283 -7.39 5.18 8.12
C ASP A 283 -6.53 5.68 6.95
N VAL A 284 -6.09 4.78 6.08
CA VAL A 284 -5.34 5.12 4.85
C VAL A 284 -6.18 6.03 3.94
N ALA A 285 -7.43 5.64 3.66
CA ALA A 285 -8.36 6.45 2.86
C ALA A 285 -8.69 7.79 3.51
N HIS A 286 -8.87 7.82 4.84
CA HIS A 286 -9.11 9.04 5.60
C HIS A 286 -7.93 10.01 5.50
N MET A 287 -6.71 9.52 5.63
CA MET A 287 -5.51 10.36 5.45
C MET A 287 -5.38 10.86 4.02
N ALA A 288 -5.53 9.98 3.02
CA ALA A 288 -5.49 10.36 1.61
C ALA A 288 -6.48 11.49 1.27
N LEU A 289 -7.71 11.38 1.79
CA LEU A 289 -8.76 12.37 1.61
C LEU A 289 -8.33 13.75 2.11
N HIS A 290 -7.74 13.82 3.31
CA HIS A 290 -7.32 15.09 3.92
C HIS A 290 -6.09 15.68 3.23
N VAL A 291 -5.06 14.87 3.03
CA VAL A 291 -3.80 15.33 2.43
C VAL A 291 -3.98 15.70 0.95
N GLY A 292 -4.76 14.89 0.22
CA GLY A 292 -5.08 15.12 -1.20
C GLY A 292 -6.19 16.14 -1.44
N GLN A 293 -6.83 16.68 -0.37
CA GLN A 293 -8.01 17.59 -0.48
C GLN A 293 -9.15 16.98 -1.31
N LEU A 294 -9.38 15.68 -1.16
CA LEU A 294 -10.36 14.89 -1.91
C LEU A 294 -11.74 14.93 -1.22
N THR A 295 -12.31 16.13 -1.04
CA THR A 295 -13.47 16.37 -0.19
C THR A 295 -14.80 16.49 -0.93
N SER A 296 -14.82 16.46 -2.26
CA SER A 296 -16.09 16.32 -2.99
C SER A 296 -16.70 14.93 -2.77
N ARG A 297 -18.02 14.80 -2.87
CA ARG A 297 -18.70 13.51 -2.67
C ARG A 297 -18.14 12.40 -3.57
N GLU A 298 -17.85 12.75 -4.81
CA GLU A 298 -17.25 11.83 -5.79
C GLU A 298 -15.82 11.45 -5.42
N ALA A 299 -14.99 12.43 -5.00
CA ALA A 299 -13.62 12.18 -4.58
C ALA A 299 -13.54 11.36 -3.28
N MET A 300 -14.47 11.54 -2.34
CA MET A 300 -14.56 10.71 -1.13
C MET A 300 -14.92 9.25 -1.48
N ARG A 301 -15.85 9.02 -2.42
CA ARG A 301 -16.16 7.67 -2.91
C ARG A 301 -14.96 7.03 -3.60
N PHE A 302 -14.25 7.79 -4.43
CA PHE A 302 -13.01 7.34 -5.04
C PHE A 302 -11.97 6.91 -3.98
N CYS A 303 -11.84 7.61 -2.84
CA CYS A 303 -10.94 7.18 -1.77
C CYS A 303 -11.31 5.80 -1.22
N TYR A 304 -12.60 5.45 -1.20
CA TYR A 304 -13.05 4.11 -0.82
C TYR A 304 -12.72 3.07 -1.90
N ASP A 305 -12.93 3.41 -3.17
CA ASP A 305 -12.59 2.55 -4.30
C ASP A 305 -11.07 2.29 -4.36
N ALA A 306 -10.25 3.28 -3.97
CA ALA A 306 -8.80 3.19 -3.93
C ALA A 306 -8.23 2.26 -2.83
N ILE A 307 -9.08 1.76 -1.93
CA ILE A 307 -8.72 0.76 -0.91
C ILE A 307 -9.53 -0.55 -1.06
N THR A 308 -10.29 -0.69 -2.15
CA THR A 308 -11.14 -1.86 -2.44
C THR A 308 -10.95 -2.30 -3.90
N VAL A 309 -11.77 -1.80 -4.80
CA VAL A 309 -11.84 -2.28 -6.19
C VAL A 309 -10.63 -1.89 -7.05
N ASN A 310 -10.04 -0.72 -6.80
CA ASN A 310 -8.88 -0.27 -7.59
C ASN A 310 -7.63 -1.11 -7.31
N PRO A 311 -7.20 -1.32 -6.03
CA PRO A 311 -6.06 -2.17 -5.75
C PRO A 311 -6.31 -3.62 -6.19
N ALA A 312 -7.51 -4.14 -6.04
CA ALA A 312 -7.86 -5.48 -6.53
C ALA A 312 -7.63 -5.61 -8.05
N ARG A 313 -8.02 -4.58 -8.82
CA ARG A 313 -7.79 -4.54 -10.27
C ARG A 313 -6.31 -4.44 -10.61
N ILE A 314 -5.55 -3.58 -9.91
CA ILE A 314 -4.11 -3.38 -10.12
C ILE A 314 -3.33 -4.67 -9.80
N MET A 315 -3.72 -5.39 -8.75
CA MET A 315 -3.14 -6.69 -8.40
C MET A 315 -3.64 -7.82 -9.31
N GLY A 316 -4.71 -7.59 -10.09
CA GLY A 316 -5.31 -8.62 -10.94
C GLY A 316 -6.01 -9.72 -10.15
N LEU A 317 -6.66 -9.37 -9.05
CA LEU A 317 -7.42 -10.33 -8.24
C LEU A 317 -8.66 -10.81 -9.00
N GLU A 318 -8.69 -12.09 -9.29
CA GLU A 318 -9.83 -12.73 -9.95
C GLU A 318 -10.99 -12.97 -8.96
N HIS A 319 -12.23 -12.92 -9.48
CA HIS A 319 -13.45 -13.15 -8.70
C HIS A 319 -13.59 -12.25 -7.46
N TYR A 320 -12.99 -11.05 -7.47
CA TYR A 320 -13.12 -10.05 -6.42
C TYR A 320 -14.32 -9.14 -6.70
N GLY A 321 -15.16 -8.91 -5.68
CA GLY A 321 -16.33 -8.03 -5.79
C GLY A 321 -17.55 -8.62 -5.09
N LEU A 322 -18.72 -7.99 -5.30
CA LEU A 322 -20.02 -8.44 -4.76
C LEU A 322 -20.96 -8.97 -5.84
N ASP A 323 -20.54 -8.98 -7.09
CA ASP A 323 -21.35 -9.43 -8.21
C ASP A 323 -21.47 -10.97 -8.26
N VAL A 324 -22.47 -11.45 -8.99
CA VAL A 324 -22.62 -12.88 -9.25
C VAL A 324 -21.40 -13.42 -9.99
N GLY A 325 -20.80 -14.48 -9.47
CA GLY A 325 -19.58 -15.09 -9.97
C GLY A 325 -18.31 -14.68 -9.21
N CYS A 326 -18.40 -13.69 -8.32
CA CYS A 326 -17.34 -13.37 -7.37
C CYS A 326 -17.34 -14.35 -6.19
N HIS A 327 -16.21 -14.41 -5.49
CA HIS A 327 -16.13 -15.14 -4.24
C HIS A 327 -17.06 -14.51 -3.19
N ALA A 328 -17.64 -15.31 -2.32
CA ALA A 328 -18.43 -14.81 -1.18
C ALA A 328 -17.52 -14.25 -0.08
N ASP A 329 -16.70 -13.26 -0.46
CA ASP A 329 -15.78 -12.51 0.40
C ASP A 329 -16.36 -11.11 0.59
N LEU A 330 -16.67 -10.72 1.83
CA LEU A 330 -17.27 -9.42 2.10
C LEU A 330 -16.97 -8.93 3.53
N VAL A 331 -17.14 -7.65 3.73
CA VAL A 331 -17.08 -6.99 5.04
C VAL A 331 -18.37 -6.26 5.30
N VAL A 332 -18.96 -6.49 6.48
CA VAL A 332 -20.15 -5.77 6.96
C VAL A 332 -19.69 -4.65 7.90
N LEU A 333 -19.96 -3.41 7.52
CA LEU A 333 -19.52 -2.22 8.25
C LEU A 333 -20.68 -1.55 8.97
N GLN A 334 -20.41 -0.99 10.17
CA GLN A 334 -21.32 -0.13 10.90
C GLN A 334 -21.33 1.28 10.28
N ALA A 335 -21.86 1.38 9.07
CA ALA A 335 -21.97 2.63 8.31
C ALA A 335 -23.10 2.47 7.28
N LYS A 336 -23.69 3.57 6.81
CA LYS A 336 -24.73 3.51 5.78
C LYS A 336 -24.19 3.52 4.34
N ASP A 337 -23.01 4.08 4.15
CA ASP A 337 -22.37 4.25 2.84
C ASP A 337 -20.83 4.32 2.96
N PRO A 338 -20.08 4.25 1.84
CA PRO A 338 -18.62 4.32 1.83
C PRO A 338 -18.04 5.58 2.45
N ILE A 339 -18.69 6.75 2.27
CA ILE A 339 -18.21 8.02 2.82
C ILE A 339 -18.31 8.00 4.35
N GLU A 340 -19.42 7.49 4.86
CA GLU A 340 -19.60 7.34 6.29
C GLU A 340 -18.64 6.30 6.87
N ALA A 341 -18.36 5.24 6.15
CA ALA A 341 -17.37 4.25 6.56
C ALA A 341 -15.98 4.90 6.78
N ILE A 342 -15.52 5.75 5.84
CA ILE A 342 -14.28 6.53 6.01
C ILE A 342 -14.40 7.51 7.18
N ARG A 343 -15.49 8.29 7.26
CA ARG A 343 -15.71 9.30 8.29
C ARG A 343 -15.58 8.72 9.70
N LEU A 344 -16.16 7.54 9.92
CA LEU A 344 -16.22 6.89 11.22
C LEU A 344 -15.05 5.93 11.50
N ARG A 345 -14.24 5.58 10.47
CA ARG A 345 -13.39 4.37 10.53
C ARG A 345 -14.24 3.22 11.05
N ALA A 346 -15.32 2.95 10.31
CA ALA A 346 -16.46 2.16 10.75
C ALA A 346 -16.04 0.78 11.26
N THR A 347 -16.68 0.33 12.34
CA THR A 347 -16.48 -1.01 12.91
C THR A 347 -16.80 -2.10 11.87
N ARG A 348 -15.93 -3.09 11.76
CA ARG A 348 -16.10 -4.30 10.94
C ARG A 348 -16.95 -5.28 11.75
N LEU A 349 -18.28 -5.21 11.56
CA LEU A 349 -19.21 -6.08 12.31
C LEU A 349 -18.95 -7.54 11.99
N PHE A 350 -18.76 -7.85 10.70
CA PHE A 350 -18.41 -9.19 10.23
C PHE A 350 -17.41 -9.10 9.09
N VAL A 351 -16.45 -10.00 9.10
CA VAL A 351 -15.56 -10.31 7.98
C VAL A 351 -15.87 -11.70 7.50
N VAL A 352 -16.21 -11.82 6.24
CA VAL A 352 -16.64 -13.10 5.62
C VAL A 352 -15.63 -13.50 4.55
N ARG A 353 -15.18 -14.75 4.61
CA ARG A 353 -14.30 -15.36 3.61
C ARG A 353 -14.93 -16.63 3.09
N ARG A 354 -15.16 -16.72 1.78
CA ARG A 354 -15.76 -17.89 1.12
C ARG A 354 -17.11 -18.28 1.73
N GLY A 355 -17.89 -17.30 2.20
CA GLY A 355 -19.20 -17.52 2.82
C GLY A 355 -19.17 -17.82 4.31
N GLU A 356 -18.00 -17.94 4.92
CA GLU A 356 -17.83 -18.18 6.36
C GLU A 356 -17.41 -16.91 7.10
N VAL A 357 -18.00 -16.66 8.26
CA VAL A 357 -17.59 -15.54 9.14
C VAL A 357 -16.27 -15.93 9.80
N ILE A 358 -15.21 -15.14 9.51
CA ILE A 358 -13.86 -15.38 10.04
C ILE A 358 -13.42 -14.35 11.09
N ALA A 359 -14.12 -13.22 11.19
CA ALA A 359 -13.95 -12.25 12.28
C ALA A 359 -15.28 -11.54 12.56
N GLU A 360 -15.48 -11.19 13.84
CA GLU A 360 -16.66 -10.47 14.33
C GLU A 360 -16.24 -9.43 15.36
N THR A 361 -16.79 -8.21 15.24
CA THR A 361 -16.58 -7.13 16.20
C THR A 361 -17.91 -6.55 16.63
N PRO A 362 -18.17 -6.38 17.94
CA PRO A 362 -19.41 -5.79 18.43
C PRO A 362 -19.64 -4.37 17.92
N GLU A 363 -20.93 -3.97 17.82
CA GLU A 363 -21.30 -2.60 17.50
C GLU A 363 -20.63 -1.59 18.47
N ARG A 364 -20.15 -0.50 17.90
CA ARG A 364 -19.65 0.64 18.67
C ARG A 364 -20.78 1.61 18.97
N VAL A 365 -21.42 1.46 20.14
CA VAL A 365 -22.47 2.33 20.63
C VAL A 365 -22.09 2.79 22.04
N ALA A 366 -21.98 4.10 22.24
CA ALA A 366 -21.68 4.66 23.56
C ALA A 366 -22.93 4.75 24.41
N ALA A 367 -22.85 4.33 25.68
CA ALA A 367 -23.87 4.61 26.68
C ALA A 367 -23.65 6.02 27.26
N LEU A 368 -24.70 6.81 27.43
CA LEU A 368 -24.67 8.11 28.11
C LEU A 368 -25.38 8.05 29.43
N SER A 369 -24.73 8.57 30.48
CA SER A 369 -25.31 8.73 31.82
C SER A 369 -25.55 10.23 32.12
N ILE A 370 -26.26 10.89 31.21
CA ILE A 370 -26.56 12.34 31.28
C ILE A 370 -28.08 12.49 31.34
N GLU A 371 -28.57 13.13 32.42
CA GLU A 371 -30.00 13.37 32.63
C GLU A 371 -30.59 14.19 31.45
N GLY A 372 -31.77 13.80 30.97
CA GLY A 372 -32.46 14.46 29.88
C GLY A 372 -31.85 14.24 28.48
N ARG A 373 -30.84 13.36 28.34
CA ARG A 373 -30.23 13.01 27.05
C ARG A 373 -30.52 11.56 26.66
N PRO A 374 -30.45 11.23 25.35
CA PRO A 374 -30.58 9.83 24.90
C PRO A 374 -29.57 8.92 25.63
N PRO A 375 -30.02 7.76 26.13
CA PRO A 375 -29.13 6.87 26.89
C PRO A 375 -28.06 6.18 26.06
N LYS A 376 -28.17 6.23 24.72
CA LYS A 376 -27.22 5.65 23.78
C LYS A 376 -26.91 6.62 22.65
N VAL A 377 -25.66 6.63 22.20
CA VAL A 377 -25.19 7.37 21.02
C VAL A 377 -24.60 6.39 20.04
N ASP A 378 -25.26 6.25 18.89
CA ASP A 378 -24.75 5.55 17.72
C ASP A 378 -24.15 6.61 16.77
N PRO A 379 -22.84 6.59 16.50
CA PRO A 379 -22.22 7.56 15.59
C PRO A 379 -22.80 7.54 14.18
N ALA A 380 -23.31 6.40 13.71
CA ALA A 380 -23.91 6.24 12.39
C ALA A 380 -25.32 6.89 12.32
N ALA A 381 -25.96 7.19 13.43
CA ALA A 381 -27.27 7.87 13.45
C ALA A 381 -27.22 9.35 13.07
N TYR A 382 -26.02 9.96 13.03
CA TYR A 382 -25.81 11.40 12.76
C TYR A 382 -25.45 11.71 11.30
N ALA A 383 -25.65 10.77 10.41
CA ALA A 383 -25.46 11.02 8.98
C ALA A 383 -26.50 12.03 8.46
N PRO A 384 -26.12 12.96 7.55
CA PRO A 384 -27.07 13.89 6.96
C PRO A 384 -28.20 13.12 6.28
N ARG A 385 -29.43 13.63 6.38
CA ARG A 385 -30.54 13.14 5.57
C ARG A 385 -30.23 13.48 4.12
N GLU A 386 -30.34 12.51 3.24
CA GLU A 386 -30.27 12.79 1.81
C GLU A 386 -31.47 13.68 1.45
N SER A 387 -31.20 14.87 0.91
CA SER A 387 -32.19 15.76 0.34
C SER A 387 -32.61 15.27 -1.02
#